data_2837ce248f0b55ae306cdc4e995e1462
#
_entry.id   2837ce248f0b55ae306cdc4e995e1462
#
_cell.length_a   1.000
_cell.length_b   1.000
_cell.length_c   1.000
_cell.angle_alpha   90.00
_cell.angle_beta   90.00
_cell.angle_gamma   90.00
#
_symmetry.space_group_name_H-M   'P 1'
#
loop_
_entity.id
_entity.type
_entity.pdbx_description
1 polymer ?
#
loop_
_entity_poly.entity_id
_entity_poly.type
_entity_poly.pdbx_seq_one_letter_code
_entity_poly.pdbx_strand_id
1 'polypeptide(L)'
;VRDQYSVYNKFLSHLDKKGIILIKNFEKLSENQSRYVDEYFENEVYPVLTPMAVDSSRPFPLIRNKTLNICALLYDKNSDTDYDFATVQVPSMLDRVINIPSEVDGKETYILLEQIIEKNIDKLFLNYEVICAYPYRIMRNADLTIDEDEAADLLIEIQKQLKMRQWGEAIRLEVETDMDKRLLNILIKELGMKREDIYNINGPLDLTFFSKMYGLEGYEHLKNKKYIPQPVKAIEHDKSIFECIRENDILLHHPYE
;
A
#
# COMPACT_ATOMS: atom_id res chain seq x y z
N VAL A 1 -6.65 2.64 -13.99
CA VAL A 1 -7.19 1.88 -12.85
C VAL A 1 -8.05 0.73 -13.32
N ARG A 2 -9.16 0.96 -14.07
CA ARG A 2 -10.12 -0.09 -14.47
C ARG A 2 -9.45 -1.26 -15.19
N ASP A 3 -8.61 -1.01 -16.18
CA ASP A 3 -7.89 -2.05 -16.93
C ASP A 3 -6.90 -2.80 -16.05
N GLN A 4 -6.20 -2.10 -15.16
CA GLN A 4 -5.28 -2.68 -14.20
C GLN A 4 -5.97 -3.72 -13.30
N TYR A 5 -7.15 -3.41 -12.74
CA TYR A 5 -7.89 -4.34 -11.89
C TYR A 5 -8.62 -5.44 -12.70
N SER A 6 -8.94 -5.21 -13.96
CA SER A 6 -9.37 -6.28 -14.86
C SER A 6 -8.27 -7.32 -15.06
N VAL A 7 -7.02 -6.87 -15.30
CA VAL A 7 -5.85 -7.75 -15.40
C VAL A 7 -5.57 -8.45 -14.07
N TYR A 8 -5.62 -7.71 -12.95
CA TYR A 8 -5.48 -8.27 -11.59
C TYR A 8 -6.40 -9.46 -11.37
N ASN A 9 -7.69 -9.32 -11.64
CA ASN A 9 -8.66 -10.38 -11.40
C ASN A 9 -8.44 -11.61 -12.29
N LYS A 10 -8.01 -11.42 -13.54
CA LYS A 10 -7.62 -12.52 -14.44
C LYS A 10 -6.36 -13.22 -13.94
N PHE A 11 -5.39 -12.44 -13.48
CA PHE A 11 -4.11 -12.95 -13.00
C PHE A 11 -4.29 -13.84 -11.76
N LEU A 12 -5.13 -13.45 -10.79
CA LEU A 12 -5.43 -14.28 -9.63
C LEU A 12 -5.97 -15.66 -10.01
N SER A 13 -6.82 -15.73 -11.02
CA SER A 13 -7.34 -17.03 -11.50
C SER A 13 -6.24 -17.91 -12.12
N HIS A 14 -5.18 -17.31 -12.66
CA HIS A 14 -4.02 -18.05 -13.17
C HIS A 14 -3.10 -18.49 -12.04
N LEU A 15 -2.90 -17.65 -11.02
CA LEU A 15 -2.13 -17.99 -9.82
C LEU A 15 -2.74 -19.19 -9.09
N ASP A 16 -4.06 -19.20 -8.90
CA ASP A 16 -4.78 -20.31 -8.26
C ASP A 16 -4.53 -21.64 -8.99
N LYS A 17 -4.57 -21.65 -10.34
CA LYS A 17 -4.23 -22.82 -11.15
C LYS A 17 -2.78 -23.26 -11.02
N LYS A 18 -1.91 -22.40 -10.54
CA LYS A 18 -0.47 -22.65 -10.34
C LYS A 18 -0.12 -22.93 -8.87
N GLY A 19 -1.11 -23.09 -8.02
CA GLY A 19 -0.92 -23.46 -6.63
C GLY A 19 -0.82 -22.28 -5.65
N ILE A 20 -1.11 -21.05 -6.09
CA ILE A 20 -1.05 -19.86 -5.27
C ILE A 20 -2.44 -19.28 -5.12
N ILE A 21 -2.99 -19.32 -3.92
CA ILE A 21 -4.31 -18.75 -3.58
C ILE A 21 -4.09 -17.44 -2.82
N LEU A 22 -4.66 -16.35 -3.31
CA LEU A 22 -4.76 -15.09 -2.56
C LEU A 22 -6.20 -14.89 -2.09
N ILE A 23 -6.39 -14.85 -0.78
CA ILE A 23 -7.70 -14.56 -0.18
C ILE A 23 -8.11 -13.14 -0.54
N LYS A 24 -9.31 -12.99 -1.10
CA LYS A 24 -9.86 -11.68 -1.52
C LYS A 24 -10.71 -11.02 -0.45
N ASN A 25 -11.28 -11.82 0.44
CA ASN A 25 -12.18 -11.37 1.48
C ASN A 25 -12.02 -12.27 2.69
N PHE A 26 -11.69 -11.69 3.83
CA PHE A 26 -11.49 -12.41 5.09
C PHE A 26 -12.76 -13.12 5.61
N GLU A 27 -13.95 -12.70 5.18
CA GLU A 27 -15.20 -13.40 5.52
C GLU A 27 -15.27 -14.83 4.97
N LYS A 28 -14.42 -15.16 3.98
CA LYS A 28 -14.34 -16.49 3.36
C LYS A 28 -13.27 -17.40 3.96
N LEU A 29 -12.62 -16.98 5.03
CA LEU A 29 -11.66 -17.81 5.75
C LEU A 29 -12.39 -19.00 6.40
N SER A 30 -11.73 -20.17 6.39
CA SER A 30 -12.17 -21.31 7.18
C SER A 30 -11.96 -21.03 8.68
N GLU A 31 -12.55 -21.85 9.55
CA GLU A 31 -12.35 -21.71 11.01
C GLU A 31 -10.85 -21.81 11.39
N ASN A 32 -10.12 -22.74 10.75
CA ASN A 32 -8.69 -22.90 10.99
C ASN A 32 -7.88 -21.69 10.53
N GLN A 33 -8.17 -21.19 9.33
CA GLN A 33 -7.55 -19.98 8.81
C GLN A 33 -7.90 -18.75 9.65
N SER A 34 -9.15 -18.63 10.06
CA SER A 34 -9.61 -17.52 10.91
C SER A 34 -8.89 -17.51 12.24
N ARG A 35 -8.74 -18.66 12.89
CA ARG A 35 -7.99 -18.80 14.15
C ARG A 35 -6.53 -18.39 13.98
N TYR A 36 -5.87 -18.89 12.92
CA TYR A 36 -4.49 -18.54 12.62
C TYR A 36 -4.32 -17.03 12.42
N VAL A 37 -5.22 -16.41 11.65
CA VAL A 37 -5.22 -14.97 11.39
C VAL A 37 -5.42 -14.15 12.67
N ASP A 38 -6.29 -14.60 13.56
CA ASP A 38 -6.53 -13.94 14.86
C ASP A 38 -5.33 -14.06 15.80
N GLU A 39 -4.70 -15.24 15.85
CA GLU A 39 -3.47 -15.44 16.61
C GLU A 39 -2.31 -14.61 16.05
N TYR A 40 -2.16 -14.55 14.74
CA TYR A 40 -1.16 -13.71 14.07
C TYR A 40 -1.40 -12.23 14.35
N PHE A 41 -2.66 -11.79 14.30
CA PHE A 41 -3.02 -10.42 14.65
C PHE A 41 -2.60 -10.06 16.07
N GLU A 42 -2.92 -10.90 17.05
CA GLU A 42 -2.64 -10.62 18.46
C GLU A 42 -1.14 -10.60 18.78
N ASN A 43 -0.39 -11.52 18.19
CA ASN A 43 1.03 -11.68 18.52
C ASN A 43 1.96 -10.75 17.73
N GLU A 44 1.66 -10.51 16.46
CA GLU A 44 2.58 -9.82 15.56
C GLU A 44 2.08 -8.43 15.12
N VAL A 45 0.77 -8.30 14.90
CA VAL A 45 0.21 -7.08 14.29
C VAL A 45 -0.22 -6.07 15.35
N TYR A 46 -1.03 -6.50 16.31
CA TYR A 46 -1.58 -5.64 17.37
C TYR A 46 -0.51 -4.82 18.12
N PRO A 47 0.65 -5.39 18.53
CA PRO A 47 1.66 -4.65 19.28
C PRO A 47 2.30 -3.48 18.53
N VAL A 48 2.24 -3.47 17.20
CA VAL A 48 2.87 -2.44 16.36
C VAL A 48 1.87 -1.44 15.76
N LEU A 49 0.56 -1.66 15.99
CA LEU A 49 -0.48 -0.76 15.52
C LEU A 49 -0.59 0.48 16.42
N THR A 50 -0.85 1.62 15.79
CA THR A 50 -1.12 2.89 16.48
C THR A 50 -2.46 3.44 15.98
N PRO A 51 -3.58 3.00 16.56
CA PRO A 51 -4.89 3.51 16.19
C PRO A 51 -5.05 4.97 16.65
N MET A 52 -5.71 5.79 15.84
CA MET A 52 -5.99 7.18 16.09
C MET A 52 -7.49 7.42 15.92
N ALA A 53 -8.17 7.77 17.00
CA ALA A 53 -9.56 8.22 16.94
C ALA A 53 -9.61 9.75 16.82
N VAL A 54 -10.53 10.24 16.02
CA VAL A 54 -10.80 11.66 15.76
C VAL A 54 -12.14 11.99 16.38
N ASP A 55 -12.12 12.88 17.32
CA ASP A 55 -13.30 13.42 18.00
C ASP A 55 -13.25 14.96 18.02
N SER A 56 -14.21 15.61 18.66
CA SER A 56 -14.27 17.08 18.79
C SER A 56 -13.04 17.71 19.45
N SER A 57 -12.27 16.92 20.20
CA SER A 57 -11.06 17.35 20.93
C SER A 57 -9.76 16.98 20.23
N ARG A 58 -9.79 16.08 19.25
CA ARG A 58 -8.63 15.55 18.53
C ARG A 58 -8.75 15.83 17.05
N PRO A 59 -7.86 16.67 16.48
CA PRO A 59 -7.90 16.98 15.06
C PRO A 59 -7.61 15.74 14.20
N PHE A 60 -8.05 15.81 12.95
CA PHE A 60 -7.78 14.75 11.96
C PHE A 60 -6.26 14.52 11.84
N PRO A 61 -5.81 13.25 11.91
CA PRO A 61 -4.39 12.94 11.91
C PRO A 61 -3.76 13.22 10.55
N LEU A 62 -2.50 13.56 10.60
CA LEU A 62 -1.73 13.83 9.40
C LEU A 62 -1.31 12.53 8.71
N ILE A 63 -2.06 12.15 7.68
CA ILE A 63 -1.81 10.93 6.91
C ILE A 63 -0.62 11.13 5.98
N ARG A 64 0.34 10.22 6.03
CA ARG A 64 1.57 10.27 5.21
C ARG A 64 1.29 9.93 3.74
N ASN A 65 2.11 10.50 2.86
CA ASN A 65 2.04 10.23 1.44
C ASN A 65 2.23 8.74 1.11
N LYS A 66 1.32 8.18 0.32
CA LYS A 66 1.33 6.80 -0.19
C LYS A 66 1.24 5.69 0.87
N THR A 67 1.00 6.00 2.13
CA THR A 67 0.74 4.96 3.14
C THR A 67 -0.64 4.35 2.94
N LEU A 68 -0.73 3.05 3.16
CA LEU A 68 -1.99 2.34 3.25
C LEU A 68 -2.52 2.47 4.68
N ASN A 69 -3.78 2.85 4.81
CA ASN A 69 -4.44 3.05 6.09
C ASN A 69 -5.81 2.38 6.06
N ILE A 70 -6.34 2.07 7.23
CA ILE A 70 -7.71 1.61 7.40
C ILE A 70 -8.44 2.68 8.21
N CYS A 71 -9.58 3.15 7.71
CA CYS A 71 -10.48 4.00 8.47
C CYS A 71 -11.65 3.17 8.99
N ALA A 72 -12.14 3.54 10.16
CA ALA A 72 -13.29 2.92 10.80
C ALA A 72 -14.31 3.98 11.22
N LEU A 73 -15.58 3.63 11.09
CA LEU A 73 -16.69 4.39 11.64
C LEU A 73 -17.06 3.78 13.00
N LEU A 74 -16.93 4.57 14.04
CA LEU A 74 -17.13 4.16 15.41
C LEU A 74 -18.45 4.74 15.94
N TYR A 75 -19.16 3.95 16.73
CA TYR A 75 -20.32 4.42 17.49
C TYR A 75 -19.98 4.35 18.98
N ASP A 76 -20.08 5.48 19.68
CA ASP A 76 -19.91 5.52 21.12
C ASP A 76 -21.22 5.07 21.80
N LYS A 77 -21.14 3.96 22.52
CA LYS A 77 -22.29 3.40 23.26
C LYS A 77 -22.81 4.31 24.39
N ASN A 78 -22.03 5.31 24.77
CA ASN A 78 -22.38 6.28 25.80
C ASN A 78 -22.84 7.63 25.26
N SER A 79 -22.85 7.82 23.95
CA SER A 79 -23.26 9.05 23.26
C SER A 79 -24.47 8.76 22.37
N ASP A 80 -25.48 9.63 22.47
CA ASP A 80 -26.77 9.37 21.78
C ASP A 80 -26.79 9.75 20.29
N THR A 81 -25.77 10.34 19.70
CA THR A 81 -25.96 11.03 18.41
C THR A 81 -24.82 11.04 17.39
N ASP A 82 -23.57 10.78 17.72
CA ASP A 82 -22.51 11.00 16.75
C ASP A 82 -21.62 9.78 16.50
N TYR A 83 -21.29 9.59 15.22
CA TYR A 83 -20.28 8.63 14.80
C TYR A 83 -18.91 9.30 14.83
N ASP A 84 -17.95 8.64 15.43
CA ASP A 84 -16.55 9.04 15.42
C ASP A 84 -15.80 8.39 14.27
N PHE A 85 -14.80 9.09 13.79
CA PHE A 85 -13.87 8.57 12.79
C PHE A 85 -12.61 8.06 13.48
N ALA A 86 -12.14 6.89 13.08
CA ALA A 86 -10.84 6.41 13.49
C ALA A 86 -10.02 5.96 12.29
N THR A 87 -8.71 5.96 12.44
CA THR A 87 -7.82 5.44 11.43
C THR A 87 -6.61 4.76 12.04
N VAL A 88 -6.09 3.76 11.35
CA VAL A 88 -4.85 3.07 11.68
C VAL A 88 -4.03 2.85 10.42
N GLN A 89 -2.74 3.15 10.50
CA GLN A 89 -1.83 2.89 9.39
C GLN A 89 -1.48 1.41 9.33
N VAL A 90 -1.53 0.81 8.15
CA VAL A 90 -0.99 -0.53 7.91
C VAL A 90 0.54 -0.47 8.05
N PRO A 91 1.13 -1.24 8.98
CA PRO A 91 2.54 -1.13 9.30
C PRO A 91 3.41 -1.66 8.16
N SER A 92 4.30 -0.81 7.63
CA SER A 92 5.23 -1.18 6.55
C SER A 92 6.42 -2.05 7.00
N MET A 93 6.61 -2.21 8.31
CA MET A 93 7.66 -3.06 8.88
C MET A 93 7.29 -4.54 8.86
N LEU A 94 6.00 -4.87 8.77
CA LEU A 94 5.53 -6.23 8.61
C LEU A 94 5.38 -6.57 7.13
N ASP A 95 5.51 -7.86 6.81
CA ASP A 95 5.19 -8.32 5.47
C ASP A 95 3.70 -8.11 5.17
N ARG A 96 3.40 -7.61 3.97
CA ARG A 96 2.01 -7.37 3.58
C ARG A 96 1.32 -8.62 3.05
N VAL A 97 2.09 -9.61 2.56
CA VAL A 97 1.60 -10.88 2.03
C VAL A 97 1.91 -11.96 3.07
N ILE A 98 0.90 -12.41 3.77
CA ILE A 98 1.03 -13.38 4.87
C ILE A 98 0.61 -14.76 4.38
N ASN A 99 1.48 -15.75 4.56
CA ASN A 99 1.14 -17.15 4.32
C ASN A 99 0.27 -17.67 5.47
N ILE A 100 -0.83 -18.34 5.13
CA ILE A 100 -1.76 -18.91 6.08
C ILE A 100 -2.01 -20.41 5.76
N PRO A 101 -2.50 -21.22 6.71
CA PRO A 101 -2.82 -22.60 6.44
C PRO A 101 -3.68 -22.77 5.20
N SER A 102 -3.30 -23.68 4.32
CA SER A 102 -4.06 -23.97 3.10
C SER A 102 -5.07 -25.09 3.37
N GLU A 103 -6.29 -24.91 2.87
CA GLU A 103 -7.34 -25.93 2.89
C GLU A 103 -7.31 -26.83 1.66
N VAL A 104 -6.39 -26.54 0.73
CA VAL A 104 -6.25 -27.28 -0.55
C VAL A 104 -4.86 -27.87 -0.62
N ASP A 105 -4.79 -29.20 -0.69
CA ASP A 105 -3.53 -29.93 -0.81
C ASP A 105 -2.73 -29.48 -2.04
N GLY A 106 -1.44 -29.26 -1.82
CA GLY A 106 -0.50 -28.85 -2.88
C GLY A 106 -0.64 -27.39 -3.31
N LYS A 107 -1.40 -26.58 -2.58
CA LYS A 107 -1.49 -25.12 -2.78
C LYS A 107 -1.02 -24.37 -1.55
N GLU A 108 -0.49 -23.17 -1.79
CA GLU A 108 -0.17 -22.21 -0.75
C GLU A 108 -1.24 -21.10 -0.72
N THR A 109 -1.64 -20.72 0.46
CA THR A 109 -2.68 -19.70 0.65
C THR A 109 -2.11 -18.47 1.34
N TYR A 110 -2.44 -17.30 0.80
CA TYR A 110 -1.98 -16.01 1.28
C TYR A 110 -3.13 -15.06 1.55
N ILE A 111 -2.95 -14.18 2.52
CA ILE A 111 -3.86 -13.08 2.83
C ILE A 111 -3.06 -11.78 2.93
N LEU A 112 -3.69 -10.65 2.64
CA LEU A 112 -3.06 -9.34 2.79
C LEU A 112 -3.21 -8.83 4.22
N LEU A 113 -2.18 -8.13 4.72
CA LEU A 113 -2.10 -7.63 6.09
C LEU A 113 -3.27 -6.69 6.44
N GLU A 114 -3.69 -5.85 5.49
CA GLU A 114 -4.85 -4.98 5.67
C GLU A 114 -6.13 -5.77 5.98
N GLN A 115 -6.34 -6.93 5.37
CA GLN A 115 -7.51 -7.77 5.65
C GLN A 115 -7.46 -8.41 7.05
N ILE A 116 -6.26 -8.73 7.53
CA ILE A 116 -6.05 -9.20 8.90
C ILE A 116 -6.42 -8.11 9.91
N ILE A 117 -6.02 -6.86 9.62
CA ILE A 117 -6.34 -5.71 10.47
C ILE A 117 -7.83 -5.40 10.41
N GLU A 118 -8.44 -5.37 9.23
CA GLU A 118 -9.89 -5.13 9.07
C GLU A 118 -10.73 -6.16 9.83
N LYS A 119 -10.38 -7.44 9.73
CA LYS A 119 -11.05 -8.53 10.44
C LYS A 119 -11.04 -8.35 11.96
N ASN A 120 -10.00 -7.75 12.50
CA ASN A 120 -9.78 -7.59 13.93
C ASN A 120 -9.86 -6.13 14.40
N ILE A 121 -10.44 -5.26 13.60
CA ILE A 121 -10.43 -3.80 13.84
C ILE A 121 -11.16 -3.43 15.13
N ASP A 122 -12.17 -4.19 15.53
CA ASP A 122 -12.93 -4.03 16.76
C ASP A 122 -12.06 -4.15 18.02
N LYS A 123 -11.02 -4.97 17.97
CA LYS A 123 -10.06 -5.14 19.07
C LYS A 123 -9.23 -3.89 19.36
N LEU A 124 -9.16 -2.97 18.40
CA LEU A 124 -8.43 -1.70 18.56
C LEU A 124 -9.26 -0.62 19.27
N PHE A 125 -10.59 -0.76 19.29
CA PHE A 125 -11.52 0.29 19.77
C PHE A 125 -12.51 -0.28 20.80
N LEU A 126 -12.01 -0.80 21.91
CA LEU A 126 -12.77 -1.56 22.90
C LEU A 126 -14.00 -0.85 23.49
N ASN A 127 -14.01 0.50 23.53
CA ASN A 127 -15.12 1.27 24.10
C ASN A 127 -16.16 1.69 23.04
N TYR A 128 -15.95 1.30 21.79
CA TYR A 128 -16.78 1.65 20.65
C TYR A 128 -17.37 0.40 20.00
N GLU A 129 -18.45 0.59 19.29
CA GLU A 129 -18.92 -0.36 18.30
C GLU A 129 -18.39 0.04 16.93
N VAL A 130 -17.66 -0.83 16.26
CA VAL A 130 -17.18 -0.59 14.90
C VAL A 130 -18.31 -0.91 13.92
N ILE A 131 -18.83 0.12 13.26
CA ILE A 131 -19.93 -0.02 12.30
C ILE A 131 -19.41 -0.57 10.97
N CYS A 132 -18.29 -0.05 10.51
CA CYS A 132 -17.61 -0.50 9.29
C CYS A 132 -16.16 -0.01 9.29
N ALA A 133 -15.33 -0.70 8.51
CA ALA A 133 -13.94 -0.31 8.28
C ALA A 133 -13.56 -0.56 6.82
N TYR A 134 -12.68 0.29 6.27
CA TYR A 134 -12.24 0.20 4.88
C TYR A 134 -10.81 0.71 4.72
N PRO A 135 -10.01 0.12 3.84
CA PRO A 135 -8.72 0.66 3.49
C PRO A 135 -8.86 1.93 2.64
N TYR A 136 -7.93 2.84 2.84
CA TYR A 136 -7.76 4.02 2.01
C TYR A 136 -6.29 4.40 1.86
N ARG A 137 -6.01 5.14 0.81
CA ARG A 137 -4.66 5.61 0.50
C ARG A 137 -4.72 6.98 -0.13
N ILE A 138 -3.80 7.85 0.26
CA ILE A 138 -3.69 9.18 -0.33
C ILE A 138 -2.37 9.35 -1.06
N MET A 139 -2.38 10.18 -2.10
CA MET A 139 -1.18 10.73 -2.70
C MET A 139 -1.17 12.23 -2.47
N ARG A 140 -0.01 12.73 -2.06
CA ARG A 140 0.22 14.16 -1.86
C ARG A 140 1.07 14.73 -2.97
N ASN A 141 0.86 16.00 -3.25
CA ASN A 141 1.73 16.74 -4.15
C ASN A 141 3.16 16.69 -3.61
N ALA A 142 4.08 16.34 -4.48
CA ALA A 142 5.50 16.23 -4.16
C ALA A 142 6.35 17.22 -4.97
N ASP A 143 5.72 18.14 -5.69
CA ASP A 143 6.42 19.18 -6.43
C ASP A 143 7.13 20.12 -5.46
N LEU A 144 8.40 20.37 -5.77
CA LEU A 144 9.22 21.33 -5.05
C LEU A 144 9.06 22.69 -5.73
N THR A 145 8.51 23.64 -4.99
CA THR A 145 8.57 25.04 -5.39
C THR A 145 9.78 25.66 -4.69
N ILE A 146 10.91 25.71 -5.38
CA ILE A 146 12.12 26.36 -4.89
C ILE A 146 12.30 27.65 -5.71
N ASP A 147 12.33 28.77 -5.03
CA ASP A 147 12.78 30.03 -5.63
C ASP A 147 14.30 30.07 -5.46
N GLU A 148 15.01 29.81 -6.54
CA GLU A 148 16.48 29.75 -6.56
C GLU A 148 17.08 31.15 -6.34
N ASP A 149 16.38 32.20 -6.70
CA ASP A 149 16.85 33.59 -6.61
C ASP A 149 16.78 34.14 -5.17
N GLU A 150 15.86 33.60 -4.33
CA GLU A 150 15.70 34.00 -2.94
C GLU A 150 16.43 33.11 -1.94
N ALA A 151 16.95 31.96 -2.35
CA ALA A 151 17.59 31.00 -1.46
C ALA A 151 19.03 31.39 -1.12
N ALA A 152 19.28 31.85 0.09
CA ALA A 152 20.62 32.14 0.60
C ALA A 152 21.53 30.89 0.64
N ASP A 153 20.94 29.71 0.85
CA ASP A 153 21.57 28.39 0.76
C ASP A 153 20.62 27.40 0.13
N LEU A 154 20.82 27.12 -1.14
CA LEU A 154 19.99 26.21 -1.94
C LEU A 154 19.93 24.80 -1.35
N LEU A 155 21.02 24.30 -0.75
CA LEU A 155 21.05 22.96 -0.17
C LEU A 155 20.14 22.86 1.07
N ILE A 156 20.15 23.87 1.92
CA ILE A 156 19.29 23.93 3.10
C ILE A 156 17.82 24.03 2.66
N GLU A 157 17.54 24.84 1.64
CA GLU A 157 16.17 24.99 1.13
C GLU A 157 15.67 23.68 0.51
N ILE A 158 16.49 23.00 -0.29
CA ILE A 158 16.17 21.66 -0.81
C ILE A 158 15.90 20.67 0.33
N GLN A 159 16.71 20.67 1.40
CA GLN A 159 16.48 19.79 2.56
C GLN A 159 15.15 20.08 3.27
N LYS A 160 14.77 21.35 3.40
CA LYS A 160 13.48 21.75 3.97
C LYS A 160 12.33 21.27 3.08
N GLN A 161 12.41 21.54 1.79
CA GLN A 161 11.39 21.14 0.82
C GLN A 161 11.23 19.62 0.74
N LEU A 162 12.32 18.87 0.81
CA LEU A 162 12.27 17.40 0.88
C LEU A 162 11.53 16.90 2.13
N LYS A 163 11.71 17.56 3.28
CA LYS A 163 10.93 17.26 4.49
C LYS A 163 9.46 17.63 4.32
N MET A 164 9.15 18.72 3.63
CA MET A 164 7.79 19.18 3.39
C MET A 164 7.02 18.33 2.38
N ARG A 165 7.70 17.54 1.53
CA ARG A 165 7.05 16.65 0.52
C ARG A 165 6.01 15.70 1.11
N GLN A 166 6.22 15.21 2.32
CA GLN A 166 5.28 14.31 2.98
C GLN A 166 3.99 15.03 3.47
N TRP A 167 3.99 16.36 3.46
CA TRP A 167 2.94 17.24 3.98
C TRP A 167 2.26 18.09 2.89
N GLY A 168 2.61 17.89 1.62
CA GLY A 168 1.96 18.56 0.50
C GLY A 168 0.45 18.30 0.45
N GLU A 169 -0.27 19.10 -0.32
CA GLU A 169 -1.71 18.93 -0.55
C GLU A 169 -2.04 17.51 -1.03
N ALA A 170 -3.12 16.94 -0.52
CA ALA A 170 -3.62 15.66 -1.02
C ALA A 170 -4.22 15.87 -2.43
N ILE A 171 -3.70 15.13 -3.42
CA ILE A 171 -4.10 15.25 -4.83
C ILE A 171 -4.80 14.01 -5.37
N ARG A 172 -4.83 12.93 -4.60
CA ARG A 172 -5.51 11.70 -4.96
C ARG A 172 -5.90 10.92 -3.72
N LEU A 173 -7.14 10.45 -3.70
CA LEU A 173 -7.68 9.54 -2.70
C LEU A 173 -8.10 8.24 -3.38
N GLU A 174 -7.52 7.13 -2.95
CA GLU A 174 -7.90 5.79 -3.37
C GLU A 174 -8.70 5.13 -2.23
N VAL A 175 -9.86 4.60 -2.57
CA VAL A 175 -10.77 3.92 -1.63
C VAL A 175 -11.36 2.69 -2.29
N GLU A 176 -11.81 1.73 -1.51
CA GLU A 176 -12.58 0.62 -2.05
C GLU A 176 -13.94 1.08 -2.59
N THR A 177 -14.41 0.39 -3.64
CA THR A 177 -15.66 0.74 -4.33
C THR A 177 -16.87 0.75 -3.40
N ASP A 178 -16.85 -0.11 -2.38
CA ASP A 178 -17.97 -0.32 -1.46
C ASP A 178 -17.87 0.51 -0.17
N MET A 179 -16.89 1.42 -0.09
CA MET A 179 -16.67 2.25 1.11
C MET A 179 -17.95 2.99 1.52
N ASP A 180 -18.25 2.95 2.81
CA ASP A 180 -19.39 3.67 3.40
C ASP A 180 -19.32 5.17 3.09
N LYS A 181 -20.43 5.73 2.63
CA LYS A 181 -20.51 7.14 2.22
C LYS A 181 -20.20 8.13 3.34
N ARG A 182 -20.44 7.77 4.59
CA ARG A 182 -20.16 8.61 5.75
C ARG A 182 -18.65 8.74 5.92
N LEU A 183 -17.91 7.61 5.90
CA LEU A 183 -16.45 7.60 5.93
C LEU A 183 -15.84 8.36 4.76
N LEU A 184 -16.34 8.11 3.54
CA LEU A 184 -15.87 8.81 2.35
C LEU A 184 -16.07 10.33 2.47
N ASN A 185 -17.21 10.78 2.96
CA ASN A 185 -17.47 12.22 3.14
C ASN A 185 -16.57 12.86 4.20
N ILE A 186 -16.25 12.13 5.29
CA ILE A 186 -15.28 12.58 6.28
C ILE A 186 -13.89 12.74 5.64
N LEU A 187 -13.41 11.73 4.92
CA LEU A 187 -12.12 11.79 4.24
C LEU A 187 -12.05 12.93 3.22
N ILE A 188 -13.10 13.15 2.44
CA ILE A 188 -13.18 14.26 1.47
C ILE A 188 -13.04 15.60 2.18
N LYS A 189 -13.81 15.79 3.24
CA LYS A 189 -13.84 17.05 4.01
C LYS A 189 -12.49 17.32 4.68
N GLU A 190 -11.97 16.35 5.41
CA GLU A 190 -10.76 16.52 6.23
C GLU A 190 -9.48 16.62 5.38
N LEU A 191 -9.45 15.96 4.20
CA LEU A 191 -8.33 16.03 3.28
C LEU A 191 -8.45 17.18 2.26
N GLY A 192 -9.57 17.91 2.25
CA GLY A 192 -9.81 19.00 1.28
C GLY A 192 -9.93 18.51 -0.17
N MET A 193 -10.37 17.25 -0.37
CA MET A 193 -10.37 16.60 -1.68
C MET A 193 -11.54 17.03 -2.55
N LYS A 194 -11.34 17.06 -3.87
CA LYS A 194 -12.41 17.17 -4.83
C LYS A 194 -12.89 15.78 -5.25
N ARG A 195 -14.15 15.68 -5.67
CA ARG A 195 -14.72 14.38 -6.10
C ARG A 195 -14.02 13.77 -7.32
N GLU A 196 -13.44 14.59 -8.17
CA GLU A 196 -12.68 14.18 -9.36
C GLU A 196 -11.36 13.49 -9.02
N ASP A 197 -10.82 13.73 -7.81
CA ASP A 197 -9.56 13.18 -7.32
C ASP A 197 -9.74 11.86 -6.55
N ILE A 198 -10.98 11.34 -6.51
CA ILE A 198 -11.32 10.10 -5.80
C ILE A 198 -11.36 8.94 -6.78
N TYR A 199 -10.61 7.91 -6.46
CA TYR A 199 -10.50 6.68 -7.25
C TYR A 199 -11.11 5.51 -6.49
N ASN A 200 -12.27 5.04 -6.95
CA ASN A 200 -12.90 3.83 -6.44
C ASN A 200 -12.21 2.60 -7.03
N ILE A 201 -11.70 1.74 -6.16
CA ILE A 201 -10.88 0.58 -6.49
C ILE A 201 -11.66 -0.69 -6.20
N ASN A 202 -11.80 -1.55 -7.20
CA ASN A 202 -12.43 -2.86 -7.04
C ASN A 202 -11.38 -3.93 -6.78
N GLY A 203 -10.83 -3.93 -5.58
CA GLY A 203 -9.78 -4.84 -5.14
C GLY A 203 -8.81 -4.15 -4.17
N PRO A 204 -7.72 -4.82 -3.76
CA PRO A 204 -6.79 -4.27 -2.79
C PRO A 204 -6.13 -3.00 -3.33
N LEU A 205 -6.00 -2.00 -2.46
CA LEU A 205 -5.28 -0.77 -2.80
C LEU A 205 -3.79 -1.08 -2.92
N ASP A 206 -3.09 -0.37 -3.82
CA ASP A 206 -1.64 -0.51 -4.00
C ASP A 206 -1.17 -1.93 -4.34
N LEU A 207 -1.09 -2.24 -5.62
CA LEU A 207 -0.69 -3.56 -6.12
C LEU A 207 0.82 -3.85 -6.02
N THR A 208 1.61 -3.02 -5.33
CA THR A 208 3.06 -3.24 -5.17
C THR A 208 3.41 -4.52 -4.41
N PHE A 209 2.47 -5.07 -3.64
CA PHE A 209 2.65 -6.36 -2.96
C PHE A 209 2.96 -7.52 -3.92
N PHE A 210 2.60 -7.41 -5.20
CA PHE A 210 3.01 -8.40 -6.20
C PHE A 210 4.52 -8.53 -6.36
N SER A 211 5.30 -7.51 -6.03
CA SER A 211 6.76 -7.62 -6.00
C SER A 211 7.24 -8.64 -4.96
N LYS A 212 6.57 -8.72 -3.81
CA LYS A 212 6.83 -9.75 -2.80
C LYS A 212 6.37 -11.14 -3.28
N MET A 213 5.19 -11.23 -3.88
CA MET A 213 4.70 -12.50 -4.45
C MET A 213 5.61 -13.02 -5.57
N TYR A 214 6.19 -12.13 -6.38
CA TYR A 214 7.19 -12.53 -7.38
C TYR A 214 8.45 -13.15 -6.73
N GLY A 215 8.77 -12.76 -5.51
CA GLY A 215 9.89 -13.28 -4.72
C GLY A 215 9.63 -14.66 -4.06
N LEU A 216 8.42 -15.21 -4.12
CA LEU A 216 8.09 -16.49 -3.49
C LEU A 216 9.02 -17.60 -4.00
N GLU A 217 9.48 -18.43 -3.07
CA GLU A 217 10.33 -19.59 -3.35
C GLU A 217 9.50 -20.76 -3.88
N GLY A 218 10.12 -21.65 -4.65
CA GLY A 218 9.44 -22.81 -5.25
C GLY A 218 8.70 -22.51 -6.56
N TYR A 219 8.59 -21.25 -6.96
CA TYR A 219 7.88 -20.80 -8.16
C TYR A 219 8.80 -20.26 -9.26
N GLU A 220 10.08 -20.63 -9.26
CA GLU A 220 11.07 -20.18 -10.25
C GLU A 220 10.67 -20.53 -11.68
N HIS A 221 9.96 -21.63 -11.85
CA HIS A 221 9.45 -22.10 -13.16
C HIS A 221 8.35 -21.19 -13.75
N LEU A 222 7.75 -20.32 -12.94
CA LEU A 222 6.77 -19.30 -13.36
C LEU A 222 7.43 -17.97 -13.72
N LYS A 223 8.72 -17.79 -13.40
CA LYS A 223 9.45 -16.56 -13.65
C LYS A 223 10.11 -16.59 -15.03
N ASN A 224 10.25 -15.42 -15.63
CA ASN A 224 11.05 -15.28 -16.84
C ASN A 224 12.50 -15.66 -16.56
N LYS A 225 13.18 -16.23 -17.55
CA LYS A 225 14.62 -16.48 -17.47
C LYS A 225 15.33 -15.15 -17.18
N LYS A 226 16.31 -15.19 -16.27
CA LYS A 226 17.13 -14.03 -15.96
C LYS A 226 17.80 -13.55 -17.23
N TYR A 227 17.56 -12.31 -17.59
CA TYR A 227 18.22 -11.68 -18.72
C TYR A 227 19.68 -11.34 -18.35
N ILE A 228 20.59 -11.63 -19.25
CA ILE A 228 22.00 -11.26 -19.13
C ILE A 228 22.25 -10.19 -20.20
N PRO A 229 22.57 -8.93 -19.82
CA PRO A 229 22.86 -7.89 -20.78
C PRO A 229 24.00 -8.29 -21.73
N GLN A 230 23.91 -7.90 -22.98
CA GLN A 230 24.96 -8.14 -23.96
C GLN A 230 26.12 -7.17 -23.75
N PRO A 231 27.37 -7.61 -23.96
CA PRO A 231 28.49 -6.69 -23.88
C PRO A 231 28.41 -5.63 -24.98
N VAL A 232 28.68 -4.39 -24.61
CA VAL A 232 28.67 -3.26 -25.54
C VAL A 232 29.92 -3.32 -26.41
N LYS A 233 29.74 -3.41 -27.72
CA LYS A 233 30.85 -3.52 -28.69
C LYS A 233 31.80 -2.32 -28.69
N ALA A 234 31.30 -1.15 -28.31
CA ALA A 234 32.07 0.07 -28.23
C ALA A 234 32.95 0.18 -26.98
N ILE A 235 32.81 -0.75 -26.02
CA ILE A 235 33.62 -0.78 -24.80
C ILE A 235 34.62 -1.92 -24.94
N GLU A 236 35.88 -1.56 -25.12
CA GLU A 236 36.97 -2.53 -25.17
C GLU A 236 37.23 -3.09 -23.77
N HIS A 237 37.41 -4.41 -23.66
CA HIS A 237 37.56 -5.09 -22.38
C HIS A 237 38.80 -4.66 -21.59
N ASP A 238 39.81 -4.17 -22.26
CA ASP A 238 41.09 -3.79 -21.68
C ASP A 238 41.18 -2.29 -21.35
N LYS A 239 40.18 -1.50 -21.71
CA LYS A 239 40.13 -0.07 -21.45
C LYS A 239 39.11 0.26 -20.36
N SER A 240 39.40 1.31 -19.61
CA SER A 240 38.40 1.94 -18.73
C SER A 240 37.24 2.49 -19.56
N ILE A 241 36.00 2.38 -19.06
CA ILE A 241 34.82 3.01 -19.70
C ILE A 241 35.02 4.52 -19.92
N PHE A 242 35.77 5.18 -19.04
CA PHE A 242 36.09 6.62 -19.17
C PHE A 242 37.04 6.90 -20.35
N GLU A 243 37.92 5.98 -20.68
CA GLU A 243 38.80 6.08 -21.85
C GLU A 243 37.98 5.90 -23.13
N CYS A 244 37.11 4.89 -23.16
CA CYS A 244 36.22 4.67 -24.31
C CYS A 244 35.30 5.87 -24.58
N ILE A 245 34.74 6.49 -23.53
CA ILE A 245 33.86 7.68 -23.65
C ILE A 245 34.66 8.91 -24.16
N ARG A 246 35.93 9.02 -23.81
CA ARG A 246 36.78 10.11 -24.33
C ARG A 246 37.11 9.96 -25.80
N GLU A 247 37.13 8.73 -26.30
CA GLU A 247 37.38 8.44 -27.70
C GLU A 247 36.14 8.57 -28.58
N ASN A 248 34.98 8.09 -28.06
CA ASN A 248 33.74 8.08 -28.82
C ASN A 248 32.52 8.14 -27.88
N ASP A 249 31.42 8.68 -28.38
CA ASP A 249 30.13 8.58 -27.72
C ASP A 249 29.66 7.14 -27.66
N ILE A 250 29.09 6.74 -26.52
CA ILE A 250 28.57 5.38 -26.28
C ILE A 250 27.06 5.44 -26.06
N LEU A 251 26.31 4.74 -26.91
CA LEU A 251 24.88 4.55 -26.76
C LEU A 251 24.63 3.19 -26.12
N LEU A 252 23.91 3.18 -24.99
CA LEU A 252 23.45 1.97 -24.31
C LEU A 252 21.94 1.82 -24.44
N HIS A 253 21.50 0.62 -24.78
CA HIS A 253 20.07 0.30 -24.86
C HIS A 253 19.62 -0.51 -23.65
N HIS A 254 19.29 0.17 -22.58
CA HIS A 254 18.82 -0.47 -21.34
C HIS A 254 17.52 -1.22 -21.53
N PRO A 255 17.38 -2.40 -20.90
CA PRO A 255 18.33 -3.14 -20.06
C PRO A 255 19.15 -4.18 -20.85
N TYR A 256 19.26 -4.03 -22.17
CA TYR A 256 19.79 -5.08 -23.08
C TYR A 256 21.32 -5.05 -23.23
N GLU A 257 21.94 -3.92 -22.89
CA GLU A 257 23.40 -3.71 -22.90
C GLU A 257 23.90 -3.13 -21.58
#